data_603a3b0bef20935b8205418b31456e9e
#
_entry.id   603a3b0bef20935b8205418b31456e9e
#
_cell.length_a   1.000
_cell.length_b   1.000
_cell.length_c   1.000
_cell.angle_alpha   90.00
_cell.angle_beta   90.00
_cell.angle_gamma   90.00
#
_symmetry.space_group_name_H-M   'P 1'
#
loop_
_entity.id
_entity.type
_entity.pdbx_description
1 polymer ?
#
loop_
_entity_poly.entity_id
_entity_poly.type
_entity_poly.pdbx_seq_one_letter_code
_entity_poly.pdbx_strand_id
1 'polypeptide(L)'
;MSIDGPIGGSLAFLWPNLTSGLGAEIPLGTAEDINNQAPQWAEGLPYVYNQANLFFVNVPAAEARVTGGGTVSSPIPDPGTDVSDELAPADQSVMALWRKCPHLGCQVPQLCDASQWFECLCHGSKYTVIGEKRDGPAPRGMDRFSVSVADGVYVVNTREVISGPPPGTVTFDPRTASEITQHCVG
;
A
#
# COMPACT_ATOMS: atom_id res chain seq x y z
N MET A 1 12.71 27.00 -43.29
CA MET A 1 13.78 26.03 -43.13
C MET A 1 13.42 25.22 -41.88
N SER A 2 12.76 24.07 -42.07
CA SER A 2 12.31 23.18 -40.97
C SER A 2 13.52 22.38 -40.48
N ILE A 3 13.82 22.47 -39.22
CA ILE A 3 14.80 21.63 -38.52
C ILE A 3 14.12 20.38 -38.00
N ASP A 4 13.45 19.63 -38.89
CA ASP A 4 12.97 18.29 -38.59
C ASP A 4 14.08 17.29 -38.93
N GLY A 5 15.11 17.27 -38.10
CA GLY A 5 16.19 16.32 -38.19
C GLY A 5 16.06 15.20 -37.17
N PRO A 6 16.76 14.06 -37.36
CA PRO A 6 16.69 12.86 -36.51
C PRO A 6 17.09 13.06 -35.04
N ILE A 7 17.56 14.24 -34.67
CA ILE A 7 18.00 14.58 -33.31
C ILE A 7 16.81 14.78 -32.37
N GLY A 8 15.68 15.31 -32.86
CA GLY A 8 14.49 15.52 -32.03
C GLY A 8 13.84 14.22 -31.55
N GLY A 9 13.85 13.19 -32.41
CA GLY A 9 13.32 11.87 -32.06
C GLY A 9 14.17 11.12 -31.02
N SER A 10 15.50 11.31 -31.07
CA SER A 10 16.41 10.65 -30.13
C SER A 10 16.32 11.21 -28.72
N LEU A 11 16.04 12.53 -28.58
CA LEU A 11 15.87 13.14 -27.26
C LEU A 11 14.55 12.73 -26.61
N ALA A 12 13.48 12.51 -27.40
CA ALA A 12 12.22 12.01 -26.88
C ALA A 12 12.34 10.55 -26.38
N PHE A 13 13.23 9.76 -26.98
CA PHE A 13 13.47 8.38 -26.55
C PHE A 13 14.32 8.29 -25.27
N LEU A 14 15.15 9.30 -25.01
CA LEU A 14 15.97 9.38 -23.79
C LEU A 14 15.22 10.06 -22.62
N TRP A 15 14.05 10.64 -22.88
CA TRP A 15 13.21 11.19 -21.82
C TRP A 15 12.47 10.04 -21.15
N PRO A 16 12.76 9.71 -19.89
CA PRO A 16 11.98 8.69 -19.20
C PRO A 16 10.50 9.12 -19.21
N ASN A 17 9.64 8.21 -19.59
CA ASN A 17 8.19 8.44 -19.53
C ASN A 17 7.80 8.54 -18.05
N LEU A 18 7.94 9.73 -17.45
CA LEU A 18 7.65 10.01 -16.03
C LEU A 18 6.14 9.99 -15.73
N THR A 19 5.32 9.59 -16.68
CA THR A 19 3.86 9.49 -16.50
C THR A 19 3.41 8.21 -15.80
N SER A 20 4.31 7.27 -15.54
CA SER A 20 4.03 6.06 -14.76
C SER A 20 4.95 6.02 -13.55
N GLY A 21 4.48 6.56 -12.42
CA GLY A 21 5.30 6.53 -11.23
C GLY A 21 4.93 7.61 -10.22
N LEU A 22 5.81 7.87 -9.28
CA LEU A 22 5.65 8.87 -8.24
C LEU A 22 5.48 10.28 -8.83
N GLY A 23 4.65 11.10 -8.17
CA GLY A 23 4.44 12.51 -8.53
C GLY A 23 3.14 12.80 -9.27
N ALA A 24 2.20 11.86 -9.34
CA ALA A 24 0.93 12.00 -10.00
C ALA A 24 -0.26 11.58 -9.12
N GLU A 25 -1.45 11.96 -9.52
CA GLU A 25 -2.69 11.35 -9.09
C GLU A 25 -3.00 10.17 -10.01
N ILE A 26 -3.22 9.00 -9.43
CA ILE A 26 -3.34 7.74 -10.15
C ILE A 26 -4.72 7.15 -9.88
N PRO A 27 -5.62 7.14 -10.87
CA PRO A 27 -6.89 6.44 -10.73
C PRO A 27 -6.66 4.92 -10.75
N LEU A 28 -7.11 4.24 -9.71
CA LEU A 28 -7.04 2.78 -9.61
C LEU A 28 -8.26 2.08 -10.21
N GLY A 29 -9.39 2.75 -10.23
CA GLY A 29 -10.70 2.23 -10.63
C GLY A 29 -11.73 2.26 -9.50
N THR A 30 -12.93 1.79 -9.80
CA THR A 30 -13.98 1.59 -8.80
C THR A 30 -13.68 0.34 -7.96
N ALA A 31 -14.40 0.15 -6.86
CA ALA A 31 -14.31 -1.08 -6.07
C ALA A 31 -14.61 -2.33 -6.93
N GLU A 32 -15.56 -2.22 -7.86
CA GLU A 32 -15.91 -3.29 -8.79
C GLU A 32 -14.76 -3.60 -9.76
N ASP A 33 -14.12 -2.56 -10.32
CA ASP A 33 -12.97 -2.73 -11.23
C ASP A 33 -11.80 -3.42 -10.54
N ILE A 34 -11.54 -3.04 -9.28
CA ILE A 34 -10.46 -3.64 -8.49
C ILE A 34 -10.78 -5.09 -8.14
N ASN A 35 -12.01 -5.39 -7.71
CA ASN A 35 -12.45 -6.75 -7.41
C ASN A 35 -12.43 -7.65 -8.64
N ASN A 36 -12.73 -7.13 -9.83
CA ASN A 36 -12.63 -7.90 -11.07
C ASN A 36 -11.19 -8.27 -11.42
N GLN A 37 -10.20 -7.43 -11.05
CA GLN A 37 -8.78 -7.67 -11.27
C GLN A 37 -8.12 -8.47 -10.14
N ALA A 38 -8.59 -8.30 -8.91
CA ALA A 38 -8.07 -8.91 -7.70
C ALA A 38 -9.23 -9.26 -6.74
N PRO A 39 -9.96 -10.37 -6.99
CA PRO A 39 -11.14 -10.74 -6.19
C PRO A 39 -10.86 -10.83 -4.68
N GLN A 40 -9.64 -11.24 -4.30
CA GLN A 40 -9.20 -11.32 -2.92
C GLN A 40 -9.10 -9.95 -2.20
N TRP A 41 -9.16 -8.83 -2.95
CA TRP A 41 -9.09 -7.50 -2.34
C TRP A 41 -10.31 -7.21 -1.44
N ALA A 42 -11.48 -7.68 -1.82
CA ALA A 42 -12.68 -7.59 -0.97
C ALA A 42 -12.54 -8.38 0.35
N GLU A 43 -11.65 -9.38 0.36
CA GLU A 43 -11.34 -10.22 1.52
C GLU A 43 -10.22 -9.64 2.40
N GLY A 44 -9.73 -8.42 2.09
CA GLY A 44 -8.67 -7.75 2.83
C GLY A 44 -7.25 -8.08 2.36
N LEU A 45 -7.08 -8.82 1.27
CA LEU A 45 -5.76 -9.08 0.69
C LEU A 45 -5.35 -7.96 -0.28
N PRO A 46 -4.06 -7.62 -0.37
CA PRO A 46 -3.60 -6.48 -1.16
C PRO A 46 -3.82 -6.66 -2.66
N TYR A 47 -4.36 -5.64 -3.31
CA TYR A 47 -4.25 -5.47 -4.75
C TYR A 47 -2.88 -4.89 -5.10
N VAL A 48 -2.15 -5.57 -5.98
CA VAL A 48 -0.81 -5.13 -6.40
C VAL A 48 -0.92 -4.26 -7.64
N TYR A 49 -0.70 -2.96 -7.49
CA TYR A 49 -0.69 -2.03 -8.60
C TYR A 49 0.76 -1.75 -9.05
N ASN A 50 1.20 -2.50 -10.05
CA ASN A 50 2.59 -2.50 -10.49
C ASN A 50 3.04 -1.18 -11.13
N GLN A 51 2.15 -0.46 -11.83
CA GLN A 51 2.50 0.78 -12.53
C GLN A 51 2.96 1.90 -11.57
N ALA A 52 2.43 1.92 -10.35
CA ALA A 52 2.84 2.87 -9.31
C ALA A 52 3.65 2.23 -8.18
N ASN A 53 4.01 0.95 -8.31
CA ASN A 53 4.74 0.21 -7.29
C ASN A 53 4.09 0.32 -5.90
N LEU A 54 2.79 0.07 -5.81
CA LEU A 54 2.03 0.13 -4.57
C LEU A 54 1.19 -1.12 -4.33
N PHE A 55 0.85 -1.32 -3.06
CA PHE A 55 -0.23 -2.19 -2.63
C PHE A 55 -1.44 -1.34 -2.28
N PHE A 56 -2.59 -1.70 -2.80
CA PHE A 56 -3.85 -1.12 -2.39
C PHE A 56 -4.59 -2.13 -1.52
N VAL A 57 -4.79 -1.78 -0.25
CA VAL A 57 -5.31 -2.68 0.78
C VAL A 57 -6.68 -2.21 1.19
N ASN A 58 -7.60 -3.16 1.32
CA ASN A 58 -8.92 -2.96 1.91
C ASN A 58 -8.99 -3.75 3.21
N VAL A 59 -9.14 -3.04 4.33
CA VAL A 59 -9.25 -3.66 5.65
C VAL A 59 -10.68 -3.52 6.13
N PRO A 60 -11.43 -4.63 6.32
CA PRO A 60 -12.77 -4.57 6.89
C PRO A 60 -12.72 -3.94 8.29
N ALA A 61 -13.50 -2.91 8.53
CA ALA A 61 -13.52 -2.18 9.81
C ALA A 61 -13.90 -3.10 11.00
N ALA A 62 -14.72 -4.13 10.76
CA ALA A 62 -15.12 -5.10 11.77
C ALA A 62 -13.97 -6.00 12.25
N GLU A 63 -12.87 -6.09 11.50
CA GLU A 63 -11.71 -6.94 11.79
C GLU A 63 -10.50 -6.17 12.34
N ALA A 64 -10.61 -4.87 12.50
CA ALA A 64 -9.60 -4.06 13.18
C ALA A 64 -9.53 -4.47 14.67
N ARG A 65 -8.84 -5.56 14.93
CA ARG A 65 -8.59 -6.05 16.29
C ARG A 65 -7.31 -5.43 16.82
N VAL A 66 -7.43 -4.72 17.91
CA VAL A 66 -6.27 -4.34 18.71
C VAL A 66 -5.75 -5.58 19.41
N THR A 67 -4.59 -6.06 19.00
CA THR A 67 -3.82 -7.03 19.78
C THR A 67 -3.21 -6.29 20.98
N GLY A 68 -3.83 -6.39 22.13
CA GLY A 68 -3.35 -5.74 23.36
C GLY A 68 -4.47 -5.30 24.32
N GLY A 69 -5.69 -5.77 24.12
CA GLY A 69 -6.79 -5.59 25.10
C GLY A 69 -7.44 -4.19 25.11
N GLY A 70 -7.15 -3.36 24.11
CA GLY A 70 -7.85 -2.08 23.89
C GLY A 70 -8.93 -2.22 22.81
N THR A 71 -10.10 -1.64 23.05
CA THR A 71 -11.11 -1.45 22.01
C THR A 71 -10.71 -0.29 21.13
N VAL A 72 -10.49 -0.52 19.85
CA VAL A 72 -10.40 0.58 18.87
C VAL A 72 -11.81 1.06 18.60
N SER A 73 -12.12 2.26 19.05
CA SER A 73 -13.41 2.91 18.84
C SER A 73 -13.43 3.79 17.58
N SER A 74 -12.57 3.53 16.60
CA SER A 74 -12.52 4.30 15.36
C SER A 74 -11.91 3.49 14.24
N PRO A 75 -12.34 3.66 13.00
CA PRO A 75 -11.61 3.13 11.85
C PRO A 75 -10.16 3.62 11.95
N ILE A 76 -9.21 2.79 11.49
CA ILE A 76 -7.77 3.08 11.56
C ILE A 76 -7.56 4.50 11.06
N PRO A 77 -7.14 5.46 11.89
CA PRO A 77 -6.91 6.81 11.43
C PRO A 77 -5.70 6.77 10.49
N ASP A 78 -5.97 6.70 9.21
CA ASP A 78 -4.94 6.94 8.22
C ASP A 78 -4.83 8.46 8.04
N PRO A 79 -3.71 9.10 8.42
CA PRO A 79 -3.53 10.53 8.24
C PRO A 79 -3.56 10.98 6.77
N GLY A 80 -3.72 10.07 5.84
CA GLY A 80 -3.76 10.33 4.41
C GLY A 80 -5.01 9.85 3.69
N THR A 81 -5.99 9.27 4.39
CA THR A 81 -7.22 8.82 3.74
C THR A 81 -8.32 9.84 3.99
N ASP A 82 -8.51 10.73 3.03
CA ASP A 82 -9.67 11.61 2.96
C ASP A 82 -10.78 10.90 2.16
N VAL A 83 -11.18 9.73 2.64
CA VAL A 83 -12.35 9.04 2.09
C VAL A 83 -13.56 9.71 2.72
N SER A 84 -14.21 10.58 1.96
CA SER A 84 -15.51 11.11 2.36
C SER A 84 -16.46 9.93 2.62
N ASP A 85 -17.15 9.94 3.74
CA ASP A 85 -18.07 8.90 4.25
C ASP A 85 -19.15 8.42 3.24
N GLU A 86 -19.19 9.00 2.06
CA GLU A 86 -20.24 8.80 1.07
C GLU A 86 -19.98 7.64 0.09
N LEU A 87 -18.74 7.09 0.02
CA LEU A 87 -18.36 6.17 -1.05
C LEU A 87 -17.58 4.92 -0.62
N ALA A 88 -16.97 4.89 0.55
CA ALA A 88 -16.57 3.64 1.16
C ALA A 88 -17.73 3.12 1.97
N PRO A 89 -18.12 1.84 1.86
CA PRO A 89 -19.01 1.25 2.84
C PRO A 89 -18.49 1.60 4.23
N ALA A 90 -19.37 2.02 5.15
CA ALA A 90 -18.99 2.50 6.49
C ALA A 90 -18.18 1.49 7.34
N ASP A 91 -17.92 0.32 6.77
CA ASP A 91 -17.22 -0.84 7.32
C ASP A 91 -15.85 -1.13 6.66
N GLN A 92 -15.38 -0.28 5.75
CA GLN A 92 -14.12 -0.51 5.04
C GLN A 92 -13.15 0.66 5.16
N SER A 93 -11.87 0.34 5.33
CA SER A 93 -10.76 1.29 5.34
C SER A 93 -9.75 0.91 4.27
N VAL A 94 -9.48 1.82 3.34
CA VAL A 94 -8.53 1.58 2.23
C VAL A 94 -7.20 2.29 2.47
N MET A 95 -6.10 1.66 2.07
CA MET A 95 -4.75 2.21 2.17
C MET A 95 -3.95 1.96 0.91
N ALA A 96 -3.13 2.92 0.52
CA ALA A 96 -2.13 2.76 -0.53
C ALA A 96 -0.73 2.71 0.11
N LEU A 97 -0.13 1.53 0.16
CA LEU A 97 1.21 1.32 0.70
C LEU A 97 2.25 1.35 -0.40
N TRP A 98 3.33 2.10 -0.22
CA TRP A 98 4.44 2.07 -1.16
C TRP A 98 5.22 0.75 -1.03
N ARG A 99 5.38 0.02 -2.13
CA ARG A 99 6.12 -1.26 -2.17
C ARG A 99 7.63 -1.10 -2.04
N LYS A 100 8.08 -0.08 -1.34
CA LYS A 100 9.48 0.21 -1.08
C LYS A 100 9.79 0.01 0.40
N CYS A 101 10.69 -0.91 0.70
CA CYS A 101 11.12 -1.17 2.07
C CYS A 101 11.81 0.06 2.68
N PRO A 102 11.34 0.58 3.83
CA PRO A 102 11.94 1.74 4.49
C PRO A 102 13.38 1.52 4.98
N HIS A 103 13.88 0.28 4.97
CA HIS A 103 15.27 0.00 5.35
C HIS A 103 16.25 0.59 4.32
N LEU A 104 16.33 0.00 3.13
CA LEU A 104 17.26 0.41 2.06
C LEU A 104 16.60 0.43 0.68
N GLY A 105 15.29 0.50 0.62
CA GLY A 105 14.56 0.74 -0.62
C GLY A 105 14.29 -0.49 -1.49
N CYS A 106 14.52 -1.71 -1.00
CA CYS A 106 14.16 -2.92 -1.73
C CYS A 106 12.65 -2.95 -2.04
N GLN A 107 12.31 -3.51 -3.19
CA GLN A 107 10.90 -3.77 -3.50
C GLN A 107 10.36 -4.86 -2.58
N VAL A 108 9.29 -4.56 -1.87
CA VAL A 108 8.61 -5.53 -1.01
C VAL A 108 7.75 -6.46 -1.88
N PRO A 109 7.86 -7.78 -1.73
CA PRO A 109 7.03 -8.74 -2.47
C PRO A 109 5.58 -8.71 -1.97
N GLN A 110 4.73 -9.53 -2.60
CA GLN A 110 3.38 -9.79 -2.11
C GLN A 110 3.41 -10.39 -0.70
N LEU A 111 2.26 -10.46 -0.03
CA LEU A 111 2.15 -11.12 1.26
C LEU A 111 2.72 -12.53 1.20
N CYS A 112 3.43 -12.90 2.24
CA CYS A 112 3.83 -14.26 2.47
C CYS A 112 2.61 -15.12 2.82
N ASP A 113 2.36 -16.20 2.10
CA ASP A 113 1.19 -17.04 2.29
C ASP A 113 1.14 -17.65 3.71
N ALA A 114 2.30 -17.96 4.29
CA ALA A 114 2.40 -18.57 5.60
C ALA A 114 2.12 -17.58 6.75
N SER A 115 2.72 -16.41 6.72
CA SER A 115 2.58 -15.41 7.78
C SER A 115 1.45 -14.41 7.54
N GLN A 116 1.01 -14.22 6.29
CA GLN A 116 0.12 -13.15 5.86
C GLN A 116 0.70 -11.75 6.16
N TRP A 117 2.01 -11.65 6.20
CA TRP A 117 2.76 -10.41 6.33
C TRP A 117 3.52 -10.07 5.05
N PHE A 118 3.83 -8.82 4.85
CA PHE A 118 4.81 -8.42 3.86
C PHE A 118 6.21 -8.67 4.41
N GLU A 119 7.02 -9.43 3.69
CA GLU A 119 8.35 -9.83 4.12
C GLU A 119 9.39 -9.40 3.09
N CYS A 120 10.27 -8.48 3.46
CA CYS A 120 11.30 -7.96 2.57
C CYS A 120 12.44 -8.95 2.42
N LEU A 121 12.65 -9.47 1.20
CA LEU A 121 13.65 -10.51 0.90
C LEU A 121 15.11 -10.05 1.07
N CYS A 122 15.36 -8.74 1.14
CA CYS A 122 16.75 -8.25 1.21
C CYS A 122 17.38 -8.47 2.59
N HIS A 123 16.66 -8.12 3.68
CA HIS A 123 17.22 -8.16 5.03
C HIS A 123 16.18 -8.57 6.08
N GLY A 124 15.07 -9.18 5.69
CA GLY A 124 14.11 -9.79 6.60
C GLY A 124 13.20 -8.81 7.35
N SER A 125 13.05 -7.55 6.92
CA SER A 125 12.06 -6.68 7.54
C SER A 125 10.65 -7.17 7.25
N LYS A 126 9.80 -7.22 8.30
CA LYS A 126 8.44 -7.77 8.24
C LYS A 126 7.42 -6.72 8.62
N TYR A 127 6.28 -6.72 7.92
CA TYR A 127 5.21 -5.74 8.10
C TYR A 127 3.85 -6.43 8.02
N THR A 128 2.89 -5.95 8.80
CA THR A 128 1.50 -6.42 8.68
C THR A 128 0.89 -6.05 7.33
N VAL A 129 -0.31 -6.55 7.06
CA VAL A 129 -1.07 -6.21 5.84
C VAL A 129 -1.32 -4.71 5.67
N ILE A 130 -1.33 -3.93 6.76
CA ILE A 130 -1.45 -2.48 6.74
C ILE A 130 -0.09 -1.75 6.83
N GLY A 131 1.00 -2.46 6.63
CA GLY A 131 2.35 -1.90 6.58
C GLY A 131 2.98 -1.55 7.92
N GLU A 132 2.43 -1.96 9.05
CA GLU A 132 3.05 -1.75 10.36
C GLU A 132 4.24 -2.68 10.55
N LYS A 133 5.37 -2.13 11.03
CA LYS A 133 6.57 -2.93 11.25
C LYS A 133 6.37 -3.93 12.40
N ARG A 134 6.77 -5.19 12.16
CA ARG A 134 6.79 -6.25 13.17
C ARG A 134 8.20 -6.71 13.51
N ASP A 135 9.09 -6.82 12.52
CA ASP A 135 10.43 -7.36 12.73
C ASP A 135 11.44 -6.83 11.70
N GLY A 136 12.72 -7.11 11.94
CA GLY A 136 13.82 -6.80 11.04
C GLY A 136 14.35 -5.37 11.15
N PRO A 137 15.30 -4.99 10.27
CA PRO A 137 16.11 -3.78 10.44
C PRO A 137 15.45 -2.47 9.99
N ALA A 138 14.26 -2.49 9.37
CA ALA A 138 13.59 -1.26 8.94
C ALA A 138 13.34 -0.31 10.14
N PRO A 139 13.53 1.01 9.98
CA PRO A 139 13.37 1.96 11.08
C PRO A 139 11.90 2.29 11.39
N ARG A 140 10.96 1.94 10.52
CA ARG A 140 9.52 2.23 10.63
C ARG A 140 8.70 1.28 9.78
N GLY A 141 7.38 1.41 9.82
CA GLY A 141 6.45 0.76 8.90
C GLY A 141 6.60 1.24 7.46
N MET A 142 5.86 0.60 6.54
CA MET A 142 5.86 0.97 5.12
C MET A 142 5.27 2.35 4.91
N ASP A 143 5.88 3.12 4.00
CA ASP A 143 5.40 4.43 3.62
C ASP A 143 4.09 4.32 2.83
N ARG A 144 3.30 5.39 2.84
CA ARG A 144 1.93 5.44 2.32
C ARG A 144 1.74 6.59 1.37
N PHE A 145 0.65 6.52 0.62
CA PHE A 145 0.12 7.61 -0.19
C PHE A 145 -1.31 7.91 0.25
N SER A 146 -1.72 9.17 0.12
CA SER A 146 -3.11 9.55 0.35
C SER A 146 -4.02 8.95 -0.72
N VAL A 147 -5.22 8.56 -0.30
CA VAL A 147 -6.27 8.02 -1.16
C VAL A 147 -7.47 8.94 -1.06
N SER A 148 -8.05 9.27 -2.19
CA SER A 148 -9.33 9.97 -2.28
C SER A 148 -10.29 9.20 -3.19
N VAL A 149 -11.55 9.55 -3.15
CA VAL A 149 -12.56 8.99 -4.07
C VAL A 149 -13.15 10.14 -4.88
N ALA A 150 -13.11 10.00 -6.20
CA ALA A 150 -13.69 10.95 -7.14
C ALA A 150 -14.60 10.18 -8.10
N ASP A 151 -15.89 10.54 -8.14
CA ASP A 151 -16.90 9.87 -8.98
C ASP A 151 -16.93 8.33 -8.82
N GLY A 152 -16.76 7.84 -7.59
CA GLY A 152 -16.71 6.41 -7.28
C GLY A 152 -15.38 5.70 -7.61
N VAL A 153 -14.39 6.43 -8.11
CA VAL A 153 -13.06 5.92 -8.47
C VAL A 153 -12.08 6.23 -7.34
N TYR A 154 -11.34 5.23 -6.88
CA TYR A 154 -10.22 5.44 -5.97
C TYR A 154 -9.05 6.10 -6.70
N VAL A 155 -8.57 7.21 -6.15
CA VAL A 155 -7.44 7.98 -6.69
C VAL A 155 -6.33 8.03 -5.65
N VAL A 156 -5.14 7.57 -6.01
CA VAL A 156 -3.95 7.61 -5.15
C VAL A 156 -3.08 8.79 -5.54
N ASN A 157 -2.80 9.67 -4.59
CA ASN A 157 -1.90 10.81 -4.79
C ASN A 157 -0.47 10.42 -4.42
N THR A 158 0.38 10.20 -5.41
CA THR A 158 1.78 9.81 -5.22
C THR A 158 2.76 11.01 -5.21
N ARG A 159 2.24 12.24 -5.20
CA ARG A 159 3.09 13.46 -5.13
C ARG A 159 3.73 13.63 -3.77
N GLU A 160 3.07 13.16 -2.73
CA GLU A 160 3.54 13.24 -1.36
C GLU A 160 3.61 11.85 -0.73
N VAL A 161 4.76 11.53 -0.15
CA VAL A 161 4.97 10.29 0.57
C VAL A 161 4.71 10.53 2.05
N ILE A 162 3.74 9.84 2.61
CA ILE A 162 3.44 9.84 4.03
C ILE A 162 4.32 8.78 4.69
N SER A 163 5.13 9.18 5.67
CA SER A 163 5.97 8.24 6.40
C SER A 163 5.15 7.19 7.12
N GLY A 164 5.58 5.95 7.01
CA GLY A 164 4.96 4.84 7.70
C GLY A 164 5.02 4.98 9.24
N PRO A 165 4.18 4.24 9.97
CA PRO A 165 4.07 4.35 11.42
C PRO A 165 5.39 3.99 12.12
N PRO A 166 5.66 4.57 13.31
CA PRO A 166 6.86 4.27 14.07
C PRO A 166 6.92 2.80 14.50
N PRO A 167 8.13 2.28 14.83
CA PRO A 167 8.27 0.92 15.33
C PRO A 167 7.44 0.71 16.59
N GLY A 168 6.85 -0.47 16.74
CA GLY A 168 6.02 -0.81 17.90
C GLY A 168 4.56 -0.36 17.78
N THR A 169 4.18 0.32 16.70
CA THR A 169 2.76 0.57 16.39
C THR A 169 2.06 -0.75 16.10
N VAL A 170 0.96 -1.00 16.80
CA VAL A 170 0.11 -2.18 16.64
C VAL A 170 -1.34 -1.70 16.67
N THR A 171 -1.90 -1.40 15.50
CA THR A 171 -3.32 -1.03 15.38
C THR A 171 -4.14 -2.15 14.79
N PHE A 172 -3.58 -2.87 13.82
CA PHE A 172 -4.25 -3.99 13.19
C PHE A 172 -3.27 -5.08 12.83
N ASP A 173 -3.56 -6.29 13.29
CA ASP A 173 -2.91 -7.51 12.85
C ASP A 173 -3.96 -8.63 12.85
N PRO A 174 -4.36 -9.15 11.69
CA PRO A 174 -5.36 -10.21 11.63
C PRO A 174 -4.85 -11.51 12.26
N ARG A 175 -3.54 -11.60 12.53
CA ARG A 175 -2.91 -12.76 13.16
C ARG A 175 -2.19 -12.36 14.44
N THR A 176 -2.35 -13.18 15.46
CA THR A 176 -1.49 -13.10 16.64
C THR A 176 -0.11 -13.67 16.32
N ALA A 177 0.94 -13.13 16.94
CA ALA A 177 2.31 -13.63 16.74
C ALA A 177 2.43 -15.14 17.06
N SER A 178 1.56 -15.68 17.89
CA SER A 178 1.52 -17.12 18.23
C SER A 178 0.92 -17.99 17.12
N GLU A 179 0.16 -17.42 16.20
CA GLU A 179 -0.41 -18.13 15.05
C GLU A 179 0.54 -18.17 13.85
N ILE A 180 1.56 -17.33 13.86
CA ILE A 180 2.56 -17.28 12.80
C ILE A 180 3.70 -18.24 13.14
N THR A 181 3.62 -19.45 12.59
CA THR A 181 4.62 -20.51 12.80
C THR A 181 5.68 -20.56 11.72
N GLN A 182 5.46 -19.89 10.58
CA GLN A 182 6.37 -19.87 9.44
C GLN A 182 6.45 -18.50 8.80
N HIS A 183 7.62 -18.17 8.30
CA HIS A 183 7.90 -16.98 7.52
C HIS A 183 8.47 -17.36 6.15
N CYS A 184 8.31 -16.49 5.15
CA CYS A 184 8.93 -16.66 3.84
C CYS A 184 10.39 -16.20 3.84
N VAL A 185 10.78 -15.37 4.80
CA VAL A 185 12.17 -14.97 5.04
C VAL A 185 12.57 -15.35 6.46
N GLY A 186 13.75 -15.93 6.58
CA GLY A 186 14.32 -16.36 7.86
C GLY A 186 14.95 -15.20 8.64
#